data_2ce8c2af64cdfa47a1834d43b237f562
#
_entry.id   2ce8c2af64cdfa47a1834d43b237f562
#
_cell.length_a   1.000
_cell.length_b   1.000
_cell.length_c   1.000
_cell.angle_alpha   90.00
_cell.angle_beta   90.00
_cell.angle_gamma   90.00
#
_symmetry.space_group_name_H-M   'P 1'
#
loop_
_entity.id
_entity.type
_entity.pdbx_description
1 polymer ?
#
loop_
_entity_poly.entity_id
_entity_poly.type
_entity_poly.pdbx_seq_one_letter_code
_entity_poly.pdbx_strand_id
1 'polypeptide(L)'
;MLDKEPNIKLNGKFSVNMLNTKAKDPTDAIFGIKPDGTIAHFCISDTPHMLVAGTTGSGKSVLLNEILVTAICHAMPDELKLGIVDPKRVEFGRYKKLPYMLADPITDMDEAYEFFEYLVILMNERYKLMEKAGVQNITQYNKYAEKHGIEKFPYVILLVDEYSQLVGTHKEVEGLIVQLGQMARREFTLFLQHNHLDLQS
;
A
#
# COMPACT_ATOMS: atom_id res chain seq x y z
N MET A 1 -12.05 -21.61 27.83
CA MET A 1 -11.89 -22.61 26.74
C MET A 1 -11.74 -21.78 25.47
N LEU A 2 -10.51 -21.55 25.02
CA LEU A 2 -10.28 -20.87 23.75
C LEU A 2 -10.52 -21.88 22.65
N ASP A 3 -11.53 -21.62 21.81
CA ASP A 3 -11.80 -22.43 20.62
C ASP A 3 -10.56 -22.47 19.74
N LYS A 4 -10.17 -23.69 19.36
CA LYS A 4 -9.07 -23.92 18.42
C LYS A 4 -9.47 -23.26 17.10
N GLU A 5 -8.68 -22.28 16.68
CA GLU A 5 -8.79 -21.71 15.32
C GLU A 5 -8.82 -22.85 14.29
N PRO A 6 -9.74 -22.82 13.33
CA PRO A 6 -9.76 -23.83 12.29
C PRO A 6 -8.47 -23.77 11.49
N ASN A 7 -7.72 -24.86 11.50
CA ASN A 7 -6.47 -25.03 10.74
C ASN A 7 -6.82 -25.16 9.25
N ILE A 8 -7.07 -24.04 8.58
CA ILE A 8 -7.38 -24.02 7.15
C ILE A 8 -6.04 -24.19 6.40
N LYS A 9 -5.77 -25.41 5.93
CA LYS A 9 -4.67 -25.66 5.01
C LYS A 9 -5.03 -25.09 3.63
N LEU A 10 -4.46 -23.93 3.31
CA LEU A 10 -4.50 -23.38 1.96
C LEU A 10 -3.75 -24.33 1.01
N ASN A 11 -4.47 -24.97 0.11
CA ASN A 11 -3.84 -25.70 -0.99
C ASN A 11 -3.73 -24.79 -2.22
N GLY A 12 -2.82 -25.10 -3.16
CA GLY A 12 -2.55 -24.25 -4.32
C GLY A 12 -3.77 -23.95 -5.20
N LYS A 13 -4.83 -24.74 -5.16
CA LYS A 13 -6.10 -24.46 -5.86
C LYS A 13 -6.86 -23.29 -5.25
N PHE A 14 -6.73 -23.09 -3.95
CA PHE A 14 -7.39 -21.99 -3.26
C PHE A 14 -6.75 -20.65 -3.64
N SER A 15 -5.41 -20.60 -3.70
CA SER A 15 -4.67 -19.41 -4.12
C SER A 15 -5.01 -18.95 -5.54
N VAL A 16 -5.17 -19.88 -6.49
CA VAL A 16 -5.55 -19.57 -7.87
C VAL A 16 -6.98 -19.01 -7.95
N ASN A 17 -7.91 -19.57 -7.17
CA ASN A 17 -9.29 -19.06 -7.13
C ASN A 17 -9.37 -17.65 -6.51
N MET A 18 -8.50 -17.31 -5.56
CA MET A 18 -8.41 -15.98 -4.99
C MET A 18 -7.99 -14.94 -6.04
N LEU A 19 -7.00 -15.27 -6.87
CA LEU A 19 -6.52 -14.38 -7.95
C LEU A 19 -7.53 -14.24 -9.10
N ASN A 20 -8.48 -15.16 -9.23
CA ASN A 20 -9.55 -15.10 -10.24
C ASN A 20 -10.79 -14.30 -9.79
N THR A 21 -10.78 -13.70 -8.59
CA THR A 21 -11.87 -12.79 -8.19
C THR A 21 -11.81 -11.54 -9.07
N LYS A 22 -12.97 -11.14 -9.60
CA LYS A 22 -13.05 -9.94 -10.42
C LYS A 22 -12.77 -8.71 -9.54
N ALA A 23 -11.63 -8.08 -9.76
CA ALA A 23 -11.27 -6.85 -9.07
C ALA A 23 -12.28 -5.74 -9.36
N LYS A 24 -12.57 -4.92 -8.37
CA LYS A 24 -13.46 -3.76 -8.51
C LYS A 24 -12.69 -2.55 -9.04
N ASP A 25 -11.46 -2.39 -8.62
CA ASP A 25 -10.54 -1.37 -9.10
C ASP A 25 -9.07 -1.87 -8.98
N PRO A 26 -8.07 -1.13 -9.50
CA PRO A 26 -6.66 -1.51 -9.45
C PRO A 26 -6.09 -1.70 -8.04
N THR A 27 -6.78 -1.26 -7.00
CA THR A 27 -6.36 -1.37 -5.60
C THR A 27 -7.10 -2.45 -4.83
N ASP A 28 -7.88 -3.31 -5.51
CA ASP A 28 -8.58 -4.42 -4.85
C ASP A 28 -7.57 -5.47 -4.37
N ALA A 29 -7.56 -5.74 -3.09
CA ALA A 29 -6.61 -6.65 -2.46
C ALA A 29 -7.31 -7.68 -1.58
N ILE A 30 -6.66 -8.84 -1.45
CA ILE A 30 -7.14 -9.95 -0.64
C ILE A 30 -6.42 -9.91 0.70
N PHE A 31 -7.19 -10.05 1.77
CA PHE A 31 -6.72 -10.06 3.17
C PHE A 31 -6.73 -11.45 3.81
N GLY A 32 -7.28 -12.44 3.13
CA GLY A 32 -7.39 -13.80 3.63
C GLY A 32 -8.76 -14.42 3.42
N ILE A 33 -9.09 -15.39 4.26
CA ILE A 33 -10.33 -16.15 4.21
C ILE A 33 -11.07 -15.98 5.54
N LYS A 34 -12.36 -15.67 5.44
CA LYS A 34 -13.25 -15.58 6.58
C LYS A 34 -13.57 -16.98 7.14
N PRO A 35 -14.05 -17.08 8.40
CA PRO A 35 -14.43 -18.34 8.99
C PRO A 35 -15.51 -19.13 8.22
N ASP A 36 -16.34 -18.46 7.43
CA ASP A 36 -17.35 -19.05 6.55
C ASP A 36 -16.78 -19.58 5.22
N GLY A 37 -15.46 -19.45 5.00
CA GLY A 37 -14.78 -19.87 3.80
C GLY A 37 -14.82 -18.85 2.65
N THR A 38 -15.44 -17.69 2.83
CA THR A 38 -15.44 -16.64 1.82
C THR A 38 -14.15 -15.83 1.83
N ILE A 39 -13.80 -15.25 0.67
CA ILE A 39 -12.60 -14.41 0.53
C ILE A 39 -12.85 -13.05 1.19
N ALA A 40 -11.93 -12.63 2.05
CA ALA A 40 -11.90 -11.29 2.60
C ALA A 40 -11.09 -10.38 1.69
N HIS A 41 -11.74 -9.51 0.96
CA HIS A 41 -11.10 -8.52 0.10
C HIS A 41 -11.69 -7.14 0.32
N PHE A 42 -10.92 -6.09 -0.02
CA PHE A 42 -11.38 -4.70 -0.01
C PHE A 42 -10.55 -3.86 -0.97
N CYS A 43 -11.10 -2.73 -1.41
CA CYS A 43 -10.36 -1.74 -2.17
C CYS A 43 -9.47 -0.92 -1.23
N ILE A 44 -8.17 -0.97 -1.42
CA ILE A 44 -7.18 -0.24 -0.63
C ILE A 44 -7.47 1.27 -0.73
N SER A 45 -7.87 1.76 -1.90
CA SER A 45 -8.22 3.16 -2.14
C SER A 45 -9.41 3.67 -1.31
N ASP A 46 -10.25 2.78 -0.77
CA ASP A 46 -11.33 3.15 0.14
C ASP A 46 -10.84 3.39 1.59
N THR A 47 -9.60 2.94 1.89
CA THR A 47 -8.97 3.11 3.20
C THR A 47 -7.67 3.88 3.03
N PRO A 48 -7.66 5.19 3.27
CA PRO A 48 -6.52 6.04 2.92
C PRO A 48 -5.22 5.65 3.64
N HIS A 49 -5.30 5.15 4.88
CA HIS A 49 -4.14 4.71 5.65
C HIS A 49 -4.47 3.51 6.51
N MET A 50 -3.49 2.61 6.64
CA MET A 50 -3.60 1.40 7.46
C MET A 50 -2.39 1.25 8.36
N LEU A 51 -2.65 1.00 9.64
CA LEU A 51 -1.62 0.58 10.58
C LEU A 51 -1.72 -0.94 10.77
N VAL A 52 -0.63 -1.65 10.45
CA VAL A 52 -0.50 -3.09 10.69
C VAL A 52 0.44 -3.30 11.88
N ALA A 53 -0.13 -3.62 13.04
CA ALA A 53 0.62 -3.78 14.27
C ALA A 53 0.54 -5.20 14.81
N GLY A 54 1.56 -5.63 15.51
CA GLY A 54 1.63 -6.96 16.13
C GLY A 54 3.07 -7.33 16.51
N THR A 55 3.24 -8.38 17.30
CA THR A 55 4.56 -8.89 17.70
C THR A 55 5.31 -9.54 16.55
N THR A 56 6.60 -9.72 16.69
CA THR A 56 7.42 -10.50 15.72
C THR A 56 6.85 -11.93 15.58
N GLY A 57 6.73 -12.40 14.35
CA GLY A 57 6.15 -13.72 14.06
C GLY A 57 4.61 -13.78 14.02
N SER A 58 3.91 -12.66 14.24
CA SER A 58 2.43 -12.63 14.18
C SER A 58 1.84 -12.69 12.76
N GLY A 59 2.68 -12.70 11.72
CA GLY A 59 2.23 -12.79 10.33
C GLY A 59 2.06 -11.45 9.61
N LYS A 60 2.48 -10.32 10.19
CA LYS A 60 2.36 -8.98 9.57
C LYS A 60 2.92 -8.93 8.16
N SER A 61 4.18 -9.33 7.98
CA SER A 61 4.85 -9.31 6.67
C SER A 61 4.19 -10.28 5.67
N VAL A 62 3.64 -11.38 6.16
CA VAL A 62 2.87 -12.31 5.31
C VAL A 62 1.61 -11.62 4.80
N LEU A 63 0.86 -10.96 5.67
CA LEU A 63 -0.34 -10.20 5.30
C LEU A 63 -0.01 -9.09 4.30
N LEU A 64 1.04 -8.30 4.55
CA LEU A 64 1.45 -7.22 3.66
C LEU A 64 1.89 -7.74 2.29
N ASN A 65 2.65 -8.84 2.25
CA ASN A 65 3.00 -9.49 1.00
C ASN A 65 1.75 -10.01 0.25
N GLU A 66 0.76 -10.58 0.94
CA GLU A 66 -0.49 -11.04 0.34
C GLU A 66 -1.24 -9.86 -0.30
N ILE A 67 -1.35 -8.74 0.40
CA ILE A 67 -1.98 -7.51 -0.10
C ILE A 67 -1.26 -7.00 -1.36
N LEU A 68 0.07 -6.85 -1.30
CA LEU A 68 0.85 -6.35 -2.43
C LEU A 68 0.78 -7.27 -3.64
N VAL A 69 0.94 -8.58 -3.45
CA VAL A 69 0.89 -9.56 -4.54
C VAL A 69 -0.49 -9.57 -5.19
N THR A 70 -1.56 -9.55 -4.41
CA THR A 70 -2.91 -9.56 -4.97
C THR A 70 -3.23 -8.25 -5.71
N ALA A 71 -2.80 -7.11 -5.20
CA ALA A 71 -2.94 -5.83 -5.90
C ALA A 71 -2.17 -5.83 -7.24
N ILE A 72 -0.93 -6.31 -7.26
CA ILE A 72 -0.14 -6.47 -8.49
C ILE A 72 -0.83 -7.41 -9.50
N CYS A 73 -1.48 -8.47 -9.03
CA CYS A 73 -2.20 -9.40 -9.91
C CYS A 73 -3.49 -8.80 -10.51
N HIS A 74 -4.04 -7.77 -9.90
CA HIS A 74 -5.29 -7.14 -10.33
C HIS A 74 -5.09 -5.86 -11.15
N ALA A 75 -3.90 -5.29 -11.18
CA ALA A 75 -3.59 -4.01 -11.81
C ALA A 75 -2.46 -4.13 -12.83
N MET A 76 -2.44 -3.22 -13.79
CA MET A 76 -1.29 -3.02 -14.67
C MET A 76 -0.31 -1.99 -14.08
N PRO A 77 0.97 -1.98 -14.51
CA PRO A 77 1.97 -1.04 -13.98
C PRO A 77 1.67 0.45 -14.21
N ASP A 78 0.82 0.77 -15.15
CA ASP A 78 0.31 2.12 -15.43
C ASP A 78 -0.94 2.49 -14.60
N GLU A 79 -1.54 1.51 -13.94
CA GLU A 79 -2.69 1.70 -13.05
C GLU A 79 -2.30 1.74 -11.56
N LEU A 80 -1.20 1.05 -11.19
CA LEU A 80 -0.74 0.91 -9.82
C LEU A 80 0.77 1.08 -9.72
N LYS A 81 1.22 1.88 -8.75
CA LYS A 81 2.63 2.01 -8.37
C LYS A 81 2.84 1.69 -6.90
N LEU A 82 4.03 1.19 -6.60
CA LEU A 82 4.46 0.81 -5.26
C LEU A 82 5.67 1.62 -4.83
N GLY A 83 5.63 2.13 -3.61
CA GLY A 83 6.78 2.61 -2.87
C GLY A 83 7.01 1.72 -1.66
N ILE A 84 8.23 1.27 -1.41
CA ILE A 84 8.55 0.40 -0.27
C ILE A 84 9.78 0.94 0.45
N VAL A 85 9.63 1.16 1.76
CA VAL A 85 10.72 1.50 2.67
C VAL A 85 10.90 0.33 3.63
N ASP A 86 12.03 -0.39 3.51
CA ASP A 86 12.37 -1.60 4.28
C ASP A 86 13.80 -1.46 4.85
N PRO A 87 13.96 -0.78 6.00
CA PRO A 87 15.28 -0.57 6.61
C PRO A 87 16.01 -1.87 6.97
N LYS A 88 15.26 -2.93 7.24
CA LYS A 88 15.81 -4.23 7.63
C LYS A 88 16.30 -5.07 6.46
N ARG A 89 15.94 -4.74 5.22
CA ARG A 89 16.34 -5.44 3.99
C ARG A 89 15.92 -6.92 3.90
N VAL A 90 14.91 -7.33 4.67
CA VAL A 90 14.61 -8.75 4.84
C VAL A 90 13.39 -9.17 4.04
N GLU A 91 12.33 -8.35 4.06
CA GLU A 91 11.00 -8.80 3.67
C GLU A 91 10.65 -8.48 2.21
N PHE A 92 11.07 -7.31 1.73
CA PHE A 92 10.55 -6.75 0.47
C PHE A 92 11.57 -6.64 -0.66
N GLY A 93 12.79 -7.15 -0.51
CA GLY A 93 13.82 -7.14 -1.55
C GLY A 93 13.41 -7.82 -2.87
N ARG A 94 12.44 -8.75 -2.81
CA ARG A 94 11.90 -9.44 -3.99
C ARG A 94 11.12 -8.54 -4.95
N TYR A 95 10.69 -7.36 -4.50
CA TYR A 95 9.96 -6.39 -5.33
C TYR A 95 10.89 -5.54 -6.19
N LYS A 96 12.20 -5.61 -5.93
CA LYS A 96 13.21 -4.89 -6.70
C LYS A 96 13.03 -5.10 -8.21
N LYS A 97 13.13 -4.03 -8.98
CA LYS A 97 13.02 -4.03 -10.45
C LYS A 97 11.66 -4.45 -11.02
N LEU A 98 10.63 -4.60 -10.21
CA LEU A 98 9.29 -4.77 -10.77
C LEU A 98 8.82 -3.47 -11.45
N PRO A 99 8.09 -3.54 -12.57
CA PRO A 99 7.62 -2.36 -13.30
C PRO A 99 6.61 -1.50 -12.51
N TYR A 100 6.09 -2.03 -11.41
CA TYR A 100 5.22 -1.33 -10.46
C TYR A 100 5.97 -0.39 -9.52
N MET A 101 7.28 -0.56 -9.35
CA MET A 101 8.04 0.20 -8.36
C MET A 101 8.26 1.65 -8.83
N LEU A 102 8.04 2.62 -7.92
CA LEU A 102 8.45 4.02 -8.10
C LEU A 102 9.98 4.16 -7.97
N ALA A 103 10.57 3.41 -7.05
CA ALA A 103 11.99 3.22 -6.86
C ALA A 103 12.24 1.80 -6.34
N ASP A 104 13.45 1.26 -6.46
CA ASP A 104 13.81 0.00 -5.78
C ASP A 104 13.49 0.13 -4.28
N PRO A 105 13.18 -0.96 -3.55
CA PRO A 105 12.92 -0.88 -2.12
C PRO A 105 14.02 -0.14 -1.36
N ILE A 106 13.63 0.93 -0.70
CA ILE A 106 14.54 1.87 -0.03
C ILE A 106 14.92 1.29 1.32
N THR A 107 16.21 1.24 1.57
CA THR A 107 16.78 0.59 2.76
C THR A 107 17.65 1.54 3.59
N ASP A 108 17.99 2.68 3.03
CA ASP A 108 18.72 3.74 3.67
C ASP A 108 17.77 4.84 4.15
N MET A 109 18.06 5.44 5.30
CA MET A 109 17.15 6.40 5.91
C MET A 109 17.22 7.78 5.26
N ASP A 110 18.40 8.18 4.75
CA ASP A 110 18.56 9.45 4.04
C ASP A 110 17.84 9.36 2.67
N GLU A 111 18.00 8.21 1.98
CA GLU A 111 17.21 7.93 0.75
C GLU A 111 15.71 7.91 1.02
N ALA A 112 15.27 7.42 2.18
CA ALA A 112 13.87 7.43 2.56
C ALA A 112 13.33 8.86 2.71
N TYR A 113 14.11 9.76 3.32
CA TYR A 113 13.73 11.17 3.42
C TYR A 113 13.53 11.80 2.03
N GLU A 114 14.50 11.66 1.13
CA GLU A 114 14.42 12.17 -0.25
C GLU A 114 13.21 11.58 -1.00
N PHE A 115 12.93 10.31 -0.77
CA PHE A 115 11.78 9.64 -1.39
C PHE A 115 10.44 10.19 -0.88
N PHE A 116 10.31 10.47 0.42
CA PHE A 116 9.10 11.11 0.95
C PHE A 116 8.91 12.54 0.42
N GLU A 117 9.99 13.32 0.30
CA GLU A 117 9.94 14.63 -0.35
C GLU A 117 9.44 14.53 -1.80
N TYR A 118 9.99 13.58 -2.56
CA TYR A 118 9.54 13.30 -3.92
C TYR A 118 8.03 12.98 -3.97
N LEU A 119 7.54 12.14 -3.05
CA LEU A 119 6.11 11.81 -3.00
C LEU A 119 5.22 13.02 -2.70
N VAL A 120 5.66 13.90 -1.80
CA VAL A 120 4.94 15.15 -1.51
C VAL A 120 4.89 16.05 -2.75
N ILE A 121 5.99 16.18 -3.50
CA ILE A 121 6.03 16.93 -4.76
C ILE A 121 5.08 16.31 -5.78
N LEU A 122 5.15 15.01 -5.98
CA LEU A 122 4.28 14.25 -6.90
C LEU A 122 2.79 14.48 -6.59
N MET A 123 2.41 14.42 -5.31
CA MET A 123 1.03 14.65 -4.89
C MET A 123 0.58 16.09 -5.16
N ASN A 124 1.44 17.06 -4.88
CA ASN A 124 1.12 18.47 -5.16
C ASN A 124 0.92 18.74 -6.66
N GLU A 125 1.71 18.11 -7.52
CA GLU A 125 1.54 18.21 -8.97
C GLU A 125 0.23 17.59 -9.43
N ARG A 126 -0.13 16.42 -8.92
CA ARG A 126 -1.42 15.77 -9.19
C ARG A 126 -2.60 16.65 -8.76
N TYR A 127 -2.53 17.26 -7.58
CA TYR A 127 -3.58 18.20 -7.13
C TYR A 127 -3.77 19.38 -8.09
N LYS A 128 -2.69 19.99 -8.56
CA LYS A 128 -2.77 21.10 -9.53
C LYS A 128 -3.43 20.64 -10.84
N LEU A 129 -3.16 19.42 -11.29
CA LEU A 129 -3.76 18.87 -12.51
C LEU A 129 -5.23 18.52 -12.31
N MET A 130 -5.62 17.98 -11.17
CA MET A 130 -7.02 17.73 -10.82
C MET A 130 -7.83 19.04 -10.67
N GLU A 131 -7.24 20.06 -10.06
CA GLU A 131 -7.84 21.40 -9.96
C GLU A 131 -8.10 22.00 -11.34
N LYS A 132 -7.11 21.93 -12.24
CA LYS A 132 -7.26 22.39 -13.64
C LYS A 132 -8.35 21.61 -14.39
N ALA A 133 -8.50 20.32 -14.11
CA ALA A 133 -9.53 19.47 -14.70
C ALA A 133 -10.92 19.67 -14.05
N GLY A 134 -11.01 20.41 -12.93
CA GLY A 134 -12.26 20.61 -12.19
C GLY A 134 -12.77 19.35 -11.50
N VAL A 135 -11.87 18.44 -11.08
CA VAL A 135 -12.21 17.17 -10.44
C VAL A 135 -11.62 17.07 -9.04
N GLN A 136 -12.19 16.19 -8.19
CA GLN A 136 -11.88 16.15 -6.76
C GLN A 136 -11.06 14.94 -6.31
N ASN A 137 -10.89 13.92 -7.17
CA ASN A 137 -10.17 12.70 -6.83
C ASN A 137 -9.64 11.98 -8.09
N ILE A 138 -8.75 11.01 -7.86
CA ILE A 138 -8.08 10.25 -8.93
C ILE A 138 -9.08 9.52 -9.85
N THR A 139 -10.15 8.95 -9.30
CA THR A 139 -11.15 8.23 -10.11
C THR A 139 -11.83 9.15 -11.11
N GLN A 140 -12.16 10.39 -10.69
CA GLN A 140 -12.72 11.41 -11.57
C GLN A 140 -11.69 11.91 -12.57
N TYR A 141 -10.43 12.11 -12.12
CA TYR A 141 -9.36 12.52 -13.00
C TYR A 141 -9.08 11.48 -14.09
N ASN A 142 -9.01 10.21 -13.75
CA ASN A 142 -8.74 9.14 -14.70
C ASN A 142 -9.87 8.99 -15.75
N LYS A 143 -11.13 9.24 -15.36
CA LYS A 143 -12.26 9.33 -16.31
C LYS A 143 -12.14 10.56 -17.21
N TYR A 144 -11.73 11.69 -16.65
CA TYR A 144 -11.47 12.92 -17.42
C TYR A 144 -10.31 12.69 -18.40
N ALA A 145 -9.21 12.11 -17.94
CA ALA A 145 -8.04 11.78 -18.74
C ALA A 145 -8.37 10.87 -19.93
N GLU A 146 -9.12 9.80 -19.68
CA GLU A 146 -9.59 8.89 -20.72
C GLU A 146 -10.42 9.59 -21.80
N LYS A 147 -11.34 10.46 -21.37
CA LYS A 147 -12.19 11.23 -22.31
C LYS A 147 -11.39 12.21 -23.16
N HIS A 148 -10.27 12.73 -22.65
CA HIS A 148 -9.48 13.76 -23.34
C HIS A 148 -8.18 13.21 -23.96
N GLY A 149 -7.93 11.90 -23.89
CA GLY A 149 -6.75 11.26 -24.45
C GLY A 149 -5.44 11.69 -23.79
N ILE A 150 -5.48 12.02 -22.50
CA ILE A 150 -4.30 12.36 -21.68
C ILE A 150 -3.96 11.25 -20.70
N GLU A 151 -2.76 11.28 -20.14
CA GLU A 151 -2.26 10.26 -19.24
C GLU A 151 -3.09 10.18 -17.95
N LYS A 152 -3.43 8.95 -17.54
CA LYS A 152 -4.08 8.65 -16.26
C LYS A 152 -3.04 8.66 -15.13
N PHE A 153 -3.49 8.92 -13.92
CA PHE A 153 -2.66 8.73 -12.74
C PHE A 153 -2.75 7.30 -12.23
N PRO A 154 -1.63 6.62 -12.00
CA PRO A 154 -1.64 5.38 -11.24
C PRO A 154 -1.99 5.64 -9.78
N TYR A 155 -2.70 4.71 -9.15
CA TYR A 155 -2.79 4.65 -7.70
C TYR A 155 -1.40 4.38 -7.11
N VAL A 156 -1.15 4.83 -5.90
CA VAL A 156 0.13 4.59 -5.22
C VAL A 156 -0.12 3.89 -3.89
N ILE A 157 0.52 2.74 -3.69
CA ILE A 157 0.60 2.07 -2.39
C ILE A 157 2.00 2.31 -1.83
N LEU A 158 2.09 2.97 -0.69
CA LEU A 158 3.33 3.14 0.06
C LEU A 158 3.34 2.21 1.27
N LEU A 159 4.32 1.34 1.33
CA LEU A 159 4.58 0.48 2.47
C LEU A 159 5.80 0.98 3.23
N VAL A 160 5.66 1.20 4.53
CA VAL A 160 6.76 1.52 5.43
C VAL A 160 6.87 0.41 6.47
N ASP A 161 7.89 -0.41 6.35
CA ASP A 161 8.24 -1.40 7.37
C ASP A 161 9.01 -0.72 8.51
N GLU A 162 8.69 -1.07 9.74
CA GLU A 162 9.30 -0.55 10.96
C GLU A 162 9.22 1.00 11.07
N TYR A 163 7.99 1.52 10.97
CA TYR A 163 7.71 2.97 11.09
C TYR A 163 8.39 3.66 12.29
N SER A 164 8.42 2.99 13.45
CA SER A 164 9.06 3.52 14.66
C SER A 164 10.56 3.76 14.52
N GLN A 165 11.27 2.90 13.80
CA GLN A 165 12.69 3.07 13.53
C GLN A 165 12.91 4.29 12.62
N LEU A 166 12.09 4.44 11.60
CA LEU A 166 12.18 5.55 10.65
C LEU A 166 12.00 6.90 11.36
N VAL A 167 10.92 7.06 12.13
CA VAL A 167 10.62 8.31 12.85
C VAL A 167 11.59 8.56 14.00
N GLY A 168 12.07 7.49 14.65
CA GLY A 168 13.06 7.61 15.73
C GLY A 168 14.43 8.13 15.27
N THR A 169 14.79 7.87 14.01
CA THR A 169 16.08 8.26 13.42
C THR A 169 15.96 9.62 12.71
N HIS A 170 14.87 9.89 12.03
CA HIS A 170 14.64 11.10 11.21
C HIS A 170 13.28 11.72 11.55
N LYS A 171 13.26 12.62 12.52
CA LYS A 171 12.02 13.32 12.95
C LYS A 171 11.36 14.12 11.83
N GLU A 172 12.14 14.63 10.88
CA GLU A 172 11.66 15.37 9.72
C GLU A 172 10.76 14.51 8.83
N VAL A 173 11.02 13.21 8.75
CA VAL A 173 10.22 12.26 7.96
C VAL A 173 8.80 12.12 8.51
N GLU A 174 8.62 12.21 9.83
CA GLU A 174 7.29 12.19 10.42
C GLU A 174 6.40 13.31 9.86
N GLY A 175 6.95 14.52 9.72
CA GLY A 175 6.24 15.65 9.12
C GLY A 175 5.80 15.37 7.68
N LEU A 176 6.66 14.77 6.87
CA LEU A 176 6.34 14.38 5.48
C LEU A 176 5.27 13.29 5.42
N ILE A 177 5.35 12.27 6.28
CA ILE A 177 4.34 11.21 6.38
C ILE A 177 2.98 11.77 6.79
N VAL A 178 2.95 12.67 7.79
CA VAL A 178 1.70 13.34 8.21
C VAL A 178 1.14 14.18 7.06
N GLN A 179 1.99 14.91 6.35
CA GLN A 179 1.57 15.70 5.18
C GLN A 179 1.00 14.81 4.08
N LEU A 180 1.67 13.72 3.72
CA LEU A 180 1.16 12.72 2.77
C LEU A 180 -0.18 12.16 3.24
N GLY A 181 -0.31 11.85 4.53
CA GLY A 181 -1.55 11.35 5.11
C GLY A 181 -2.72 12.33 5.00
N GLN A 182 -2.46 13.61 5.14
CA GLN A 182 -3.49 14.65 4.99
C GLN A 182 -3.87 14.90 3.53
N MET A 183 -2.93 14.75 2.61
CA MET A 183 -3.13 14.95 1.17
C MET A 183 -3.81 13.76 0.52
N ALA A 184 -3.54 12.56 0.96
CA ALA A 184 -3.88 11.30 0.28
C ALA A 184 -5.36 10.93 0.39
N ARG A 185 -6.20 11.57 -0.39
CA ARG A 185 -7.63 11.20 -0.52
C ARG A 185 -7.82 10.24 -1.69
N ARG A 186 -7.77 8.90 -1.44
CA ARG A 186 -7.97 7.81 -2.40
C ARG A 186 -6.89 7.61 -3.48
N GLU A 187 -5.89 8.47 -3.57
CA GLU A 187 -4.85 8.40 -4.59
C GLU A 187 -3.63 7.64 -4.14
N PHE A 188 -3.44 7.64 -2.83
CA PHE A 188 -2.26 7.16 -2.16
C PHE A 188 -2.67 6.48 -0.87
N THR A 189 -2.29 5.24 -0.69
CA THR A 189 -2.52 4.52 0.55
C THR A 189 -1.22 4.23 1.24
N LEU A 190 -1.12 4.61 2.50
CA LEU A 190 0.03 4.40 3.35
C LEU A 190 -0.22 3.21 4.27
N PHE A 191 0.61 2.17 4.16
CA PHE A 191 0.69 1.08 5.11
C PHE A 191 1.87 1.31 6.04
N LEU A 192 1.59 1.50 7.32
CA LEU A 192 2.61 1.60 8.36
C LEU A 192 2.66 0.28 9.11
N GLN A 193 3.81 -0.38 9.11
CA GLN A 193 4.06 -1.55 9.93
C GLN A 193 4.76 -1.13 11.22
N HIS A 194 4.26 -1.63 12.36
CA HIS A 194 4.84 -1.38 13.67
C HIS A 194 5.00 -2.69 14.46
N ASN A 195 6.18 -2.92 15.04
CA ASN A 195 6.51 -4.17 15.73
C ASN A 195 6.16 -4.19 17.22
N HIS A 196 5.93 -3.03 17.84
CA HIS A 196 5.54 -2.93 19.24
C HIS A 196 4.34 -2.00 19.40
N LEU A 197 3.20 -2.55 19.77
CA LEU A 197 2.18 -1.77 20.45
C LEU A 197 2.60 -1.74 21.92
N ASP A 198 3.34 -0.72 22.32
CA ASP A 198 3.38 -0.33 23.74
C ASP A 198 1.99 0.25 24.06
N LEU A 199 1.06 -0.65 24.39
CA LEU A 199 -0.20 -0.29 25.01
C LEU A 199 0.10 0.12 26.47
N GLN A 200 0.87 1.18 26.63
CA GLN A 200 0.96 1.83 27.92
C GLN A 200 -0.03 2.99 27.94
N SER A 201 -1.21 2.64 28.51
CA SER A 201 -2.27 3.43 29.16
C SER A 201 -2.67 4.74 28.56
#